data_b9f121cda2b9a0f7acfc3f8bdd15a6df
#
_entry.id   b9f121cda2b9a0f7acfc3f8bdd15a6df
#
_cell.length_a   1.000
_cell.length_b   1.000
_cell.length_c   1.000
_cell.angle_alpha   90.00
_cell.angle_beta   90.00
_cell.angle_gamma   90.00
#
_symmetry.space_group_name_H-M   'P 1'
#
loop_
_entity.id
_entity.type
_entity.pdbx_description
1 polymer ?
#
loop_
_entity_poly.entity_id
_entity_poly.type
_entity_poly.pdbx_seq_one_letter_code
_entity_poly.pdbx_strand_id
1 'polypeptide(L)'
;MADLVLFSRKGCCLCEGLEQRLRDLDLHVLGLVLIVVDIDSPSVAAELLARYDLEVPVLQLDGRELARVSPRLIGDGLFNWLQRGLSNPTDPV
;
A
#
# COMPACT_ATOMS: atom_id res chain seq x y z
N MET A 1 12.19 -10.18 -5.33
CA MET A 1 11.13 -9.17 -5.45
C MET A 1 10.56 -8.88 -4.09
N ALA A 2 10.13 -7.64 -3.87
CA ALA A 2 9.56 -7.24 -2.60
C ALA A 2 8.03 -7.21 -2.68
N ASP A 3 7.38 -7.46 -1.56
CA ASP A 3 5.93 -7.44 -1.49
C ASP A 3 5.45 -6.04 -1.12
N LEU A 4 4.63 -5.47 -1.97
CA LEU A 4 3.90 -4.23 -1.67
C LEU A 4 2.48 -4.65 -1.25
N VAL A 5 2.19 -4.56 0.03
CA VAL A 5 0.92 -5.01 0.58
C VAL A 5 0.00 -3.82 0.78
N LEU A 6 -1.17 -3.88 0.18
CA LEU A 6 -2.21 -2.88 0.36
C LEU A 6 -3.28 -3.46 1.29
N PHE A 7 -3.40 -2.89 2.47
CA PHE A 7 -4.50 -3.22 3.37
C PHE A 7 -5.70 -2.38 3.00
N SER A 8 -6.78 -3.03 2.67
CA SER A 8 -7.95 -2.44 2.03
C SER A 8 -9.23 -2.95 2.68
N ARG A 9 -10.35 -2.41 2.27
CA ARG A 9 -11.68 -2.82 2.74
C ARG A 9 -12.66 -2.63 1.62
N LYS A 10 -13.60 -3.54 1.48
CA LYS A 10 -14.67 -3.42 0.48
C LYS A 10 -15.52 -2.19 0.79
N GLY A 11 -15.90 -1.48 -0.26
CA GLY A 11 -16.70 -0.26 -0.12
C GLY A 11 -15.90 0.96 0.28
N CYS A 12 -14.59 0.85 0.41
CA CYS A 12 -13.73 1.99 0.71
C CYS A 12 -13.27 2.61 -0.62
N CYS A 13 -13.81 3.76 -0.95
CA CYS A 13 -13.49 4.43 -2.22
C CYS A 13 -12.01 4.77 -2.33
N LEU A 14 -11.39 5.23 -1.25
CA LEU A 14 -9.97 5.56 -1.25
C LEU A 14 -9.12 4.31 -1.45
N CYS A 15 -9.52 3.20 -0.84
CA CYS A 15 -8.81 1.93 -0.97
C CYS A 15 -8.87 1.42 -2.41
N GLU A 16 -10.06 1.42 -2.98
CA GLU A 16 -10.27 0.95 -4.35
C GLU A 16 -9.56 1.85 -5.35
N GLY A 17 -9.60 3.15 -5.13
CA GLY A 17 -8.89 4.11 -5.98
C GLY A 17 -7.39 3.91 -5.95
N LEU A 18 -6.82 3.69 -4.77
CA LEU A 18 -5.39 3.44 -4.64
C LEU A 18 -5.00 2.12 -5.29
N GLU A 19 -5.80 1.09 -5.08
CA GLU A 19 -5.55 -0.21 -5.71
C GLU A 19 -5.49 -0.07 -7.24
N GLN A 20 -6.45 0.64 -7.82
CA GLN A 20 -6.48 0.82 -9.27
C GLN A 20 -5.26 1.60 -9.75
N ARG A 21 -4.89 2.65 -9.06
CA ARG A 21 -3.72 3.45 -9.43
C ARG A 21 -2.43 2.63 -9.35
N LEU A 22 -2.32 1.77 -8.34
CA LEU A 22 -1.15 0.89 -8.22
C LEU A 22 -1.12 -0.15 -9.34
N ARG A 23 -2.28 -0.70 -9.71
CA ARG A 23 -2.35 -1.68 -10.79
C ARG A 23 -2.03 -1.07 -12.16
N ASP A 24 -2.25 0.24 -12.30
CA ASP A 24 -1.93 0.95 -13.54
C ASP A 24 -0.44 1.22 -13.69
N LEU A 25 0.34 1.04 -12.62
CA LEU A 25 1.79 1.22 -12.66
C LEU A 25 2.47 -0.08 -13.05
N ASP A 26 3.66 0.05 -13.66
CA ASP A 26 4.51 -1.10 -13.91
C ASP A 26 5.37 -1.36 -12.66
N LEU A 27 4.76 -1.99 -11.66
CA LEU A 27 5.44 -2.28 -10.40
C LEU A 27 6.60 -3.26 -10.59
N HIS A 28 6.53 -4.07 -11.64
CA HIS A 28 7.57 -5.02 -11.97
C HIS A 28 8.91 -4.32 -12.19
N VAL A 29 8.91 -3.14 -12.80
CA VAL A 29 10.12 -2.35 -13.02
C VAL A 29 10.79 -1.98 -11.69
N LEU A 30 9.99 -1.81 -10.64
CA LEU A 30 10.49 -1.52 -9.30
C LEU A 30 10.81 -2.79 -8.50
N GLY A 31 10.61 -3.97 -9.08
CA GLY A 31 10.80 -5.22 -8.38
C GLY A 31 9.74 -5.48 -7.32
N LEU A 32 8.53 -4.95 -7.52
CA LEU A 32 7.45 -5.07 -6.55
C LEU A 32 6.35 -5.99 -7.05
N VAL A 33 5.73 -6.69 -6.11
CA VAL A 33 4.52 -7.48 -6.33
C VAL A 33 3.43 -6.90 -5.45
N LEU A 34 2.30 -6.53 -6.04
CA LEU A 34 1.17 -6.00 -5.28
C LEU A 34 0.36 -7.14 -4.68
N ILE A 35 0.16 -7.08 -3.38
CA ILE A 35 -0.69 -8.01 -2.65
C ILE A 35 -1.76 -7.18 -1.94
N VAL A 36 -3.03 -7.47 -2.22
CA VAL A 36 -4.15 -6.77 -1.60
C VAL A 36 -4.74 -7.64 -0.51
N VAL A 37 -4.84 -7.08 0.70
CA VAL A 37 -5.40 -7.78 1.86
C VAL A 37 -6.65 -7.05 2.30
N ASP A 38 -7.78 -7.77 2.30
CA ASP A 38 -9.04 -7.25 2.86
C ASP A 38 -8.99 -7.45 4.38
N ILE A 39 -8.97 -6.35 5.12
CA ILE A 39 -8.85 -6.42 6.58
C ILE A 39 -10.06 -7.03 7.26
N ASP A 40 -11.18 -7.13 6.56
CA ASP A 40 -12.39 -7.77 7.08
C ASP A 40 -12.43 -9.27 6.77
N SER A 41 -11.41 -9.79 6.10
CA SER A 41 -11.33 -11.22 5.83
C SER A 41 -11.14 -12.00 7.13
N PRO A 42 -11.82 -13.15 7.28
CA PRO A 42 -11.67 -13.97 8.49
C PRO A 42 -10.26 -14.50 8.71
N SER A 43 -9.42 -14.49 7.68
CA SER A 43 -8.03 -14.93 7.81
C SER A 43 -7.12 -13.87 8.40
N VAL A 44 -7.60 -12.63 8.56
CA VAL A 44 -6.79 -11.52 9.10
C VAL A 44 -6.89 -11.52 10.62
N ALA A 45 -5.74 -11.37 11.28
CA ALA A 45 -5.68 -11.35 12.74
C ALA A 45 -6.47 -10.15 13.31
N ALA A 46 -7.11 -10.36 14.43
CA ALA A 46 -7.92 -9.32 15.07
C ALA A 46 -7.10 -8.07 15.41
N GLU A 47 -5.84 -8.25 15.79
CA GLU A 47 -4.95 -7.13 16.10
C GLU A 47 -4.72 -6.25 14.86
N LEU A 48 -4.57 -6.85 13.70
CA LEU A 48 -4.36 -6.12 12.45
C LEU A 48 -5.60 -5.34 12.08
N LEU A 49 -6.76 -5.97 12.20
CA LEU A 49 -8.05 -5.30 11.95
C LEU A 49 -8.21 -4.10 12.88
N ALA A 50 -7.95 -4.27 14.16
CA ALA A 50 -8.07 -3.18 15.13
C ALA A 50 -7.13 -2.03 14.81
N ARG A 51 -5.91 -2.35 14.37
CA ARG A 51 -4.91 -1.35 14.04
C ARG A 51 -5.28 -0.51 12.83
N TYR A 52 -5.85 -1.15 11.80
CA TYR A 52 -6.09 -0.49 10.52
C TYR A 52 -7.55 -0.15 10.24
N ASP A 53 -8.43 -0.43 11.17
CA ASP A 53 -9.89 -0.27 10.98
C ASP A 53 -10.27 1.12 10.46
N LEU A 54 -9.65 2.17 10.97
CA LEU A 54 -9.90 3.55 10.55
C LEU A 54 -8.78 4.13 9.69
N GLU A 55 -7.77 3.33 9.37
CA GLU A 55 -6.57 3.82 8.71
C GLU A 55 -6.46 3.40 7.25
N VAL A 56 -7.26 2.45 6.81
CA VAL A 56 -7.18 1.98 5.41
C VAL A 56 -7.47 3.12 4.43
N PRO A 57 -6.79 3.19 3.31
CA PRO A 57 -5.80 2.24 2.81
C PRO A 57 -4.42 2.41 3.46
N VAL A 58 -3.78 1.31 3.77
CA VAL A 58 -2.43 1.29 4.35
C VAL A 58 -1.52 0.47 3.44
N LEU A 59 -0.34 1.00 3.16
CA LEU A 59 0.67 0.29 2.37
C LEU A 59 1.81 -0.15 3.26
N GLN A 60 2.24 -1.40 3.09
CA GLN A 60 3.47 -1.91 3.68
C GLN A 60 4.40 -2.37 2.56
N LEU A 61 5.66 -2.02 2.69
CA LEU A 61 6.69 -2.48 1.78
C LEU A 61 7.63 -3.39 2.55
N ASP A 62 7.60 -4.65 2.18
CA ASP A 62 8.45 -5.68 2.79
C ASP A 62 8.30 -5.71 4.32
N GLY A 63 7.05 -5.60 4.79
CA GLY A 63 6.71 -5.62 6.20
C GLY A 63 6.81 -4.28 6.92
N ARG A 64 7.26 -3.23 6.23
CA ARG A 64 7.41 -1.90 6.81
C ARG A 64 6.28 -0.99 6.33
N GLU A 65 5.59 -0.38 7.25
CA GLU A 65 4.49 0.52 6.91
C GLU A 65 5.03 1.80 6.28
N LEU A 66 4.47 2.16 5.13
CA LEU A 66 4.83 3.39 4.44
C LEU A 66 3.99 4.56 4.93
N ALA A 67 4.47 5.77 4.68
CA ALA A 67 3.71 6.97 4.96
C ALA A 67 2.40 6.93 4.16
N ARG A 68 1.40 7.66 4.63
CA ARG A 68 0.11 7.73 3.96
C ARG A 68 0.27 8.42 2.61
N VAL A 69 -0.18 7.74 1.56
CA VAL A 69 -0.07 8.29 0.20
C VAL A 69 -1.25 9.22 -0.08
N SER A 70 -0.96 10.34 -0.72
CA SER A 70 -2.00 11.29 -1.11
C SER A 70 -2.93 10.66 -2.15
N PRO A 71 -4.26 10.82 -2.03
CA PRO A 71 -5.19 10.32 -3.04
C PRO A 71 -5.07 11.04 -4.38
N ARG A 72 -4.33 12.16 -4.43
CA ARG A 72 -4.09 12.90 -5.67
C ARG A 72 -2.90 12.37 -6.45
N LEU A 73 -2.08 11.54 -5.84
CA LEU A 73 -0.86 11.03 -6.46
C LEU A 73 -1.24 9.94 -7.46
N ILE A 74 -0.89 10.17 -8.72
CA ILE A 74 -1.18 9.23 -9.81
C ILE A 74 0.03 9.13 -10.75
N GLY A 75 0.07 8.09 -11.58
CA GLY A 75 1.06 7.97 -12.65
C GLY A 75 2.49 8.11 -12.16
N ASP A 76 3.25 8.98 -12.83
CA ASP A 76 4.67 9.18 -12.52
C ASP A 76 4.89 9.68 -11.09
N GLY A 77 3.98 10.50 -10.58
CA GLY A 77 4.08 10.97 -9.21
C GLY A 77 4.00 9.83 -8.19
N LEU A 78 3.07 8.92 -8.40
CA LEU A 78 2.94 7.76 -7.54
C LEU A 78 4.12 6.82 -7.71
N PHE A 79 4.56 6.60 -8.94
CA PHE A 79 5.72 5.77 -9.23
C PHE A 79 6.97 6.31 -8.52
N ASN A 80 7.22 7.61 -8.62
CA ASN A 80 8.36 8.25 -7.98
C ASN A 80 8.27 8.19 -6.46
N TRP A 81 7.06 8.32 -5.92
CA TRP A 81 6.84 8.21 -4.48
C TRP A 81 7.22 6.81 -3.96
N LEU A 82 6.81 5.77 -4.70
CA LEU A 82 7.19 4.40 -4.35
C LEU A 82 8.69 4.18 -4.47
N GLN A 83 9.29 4.72 -5.53
CA GLN A 83 10.73 4.58 -5.75
C GLN A 83 11.52 5.22 -4.62
N ARG A 84 11.08 6.36 -4.13
CA ARG A 84 11.71 7.00 -2.97
C ARG A 84 11.55 6.16 -1.71
N GLY A 85 10.41 5.51 -1.54
CA GLY A 85 10.18 4.60 -0.44
C GLY A 85 11.14 3.42 -0.44
N LEU A 86 11.48 2.91 -1.62
CA LEU A 86 12.47 1.85 -1.78
C LEU A 86 13.89 2.35 -1.48
N SER A 87 14.20 3.57 -1.90
CA SER A 87 15.54 4.14 -1.74
C SER A 87 15.83 4.56 -0.31
N ASN A 88 14.80 4.81 0.48
CA ASN A 88 14.94 5.17 1.89
C ASN A 88 14.33 4.09 2.77
N PRO A 89 14.93 2.90 2.81
CA PRO A 89 14.36 1.77 3.51
C PRO A 89 14.31 1.96 5.02
N THR A 90 15.15 2.81 5.55
CA THR A 90 15.15 3.09 6.97
C THR A 90 14.66 4.49 7.22
N ASP A 91 13.98 4.67 8.32
CA ASP A 91 13.60 5.98 8.75
C ASP A 91 14.86 6.79 8.98
N PRO A 92 14.99 7.94 8.36
CA PRO A 92 16.19 8.77 8.51
C PRO A 92 16.39 9.27 9.93
N VAL A 93 15.34 9.28 10.69
CA VAL A 93 15.41 9.79 12.05
C VAL A 93 15.98 11.16 12.12
#